data_c838ae87bfe8b3df7925134a83c80167
#
_entry.id   c838ae87bfe8b3df7925134a83c80167
#
_cell.length_a   1.000
_cell.length_b   1.000
_cell.length_c   1.000
_cell.angle_alpha   90.00
_cell.angle_beta   90.00
_cell.angle_gamma   90.00
#
_symmetry.space_group_name_H-M   'P 1'
#
loop_
_entity.id
_entity.type
_entity.pdbx_description
1 polymer ?
#
loop_
_entity_poly.entity_id
_entity_poly.type
_entity_poly.pdbx_seq_one_letter_code
_entity_poly.pdbx_strand_id
1 'polypeptide(L)'
;MSTTSRWVQVALVGTLLLAAVGTGVAAAQGGDGGEAALFEVTGWAAVGALVVSSLVLLASIELLIQSLIRTALRFGVSAFLLSIIFSGWEFDNVAFGLFTGFDEMQHVAFGLAIGNAVSIFGLTLAVGAIAVPFVVDVPRDYLLLMVGAPVFLVPVLLSGSLTPALSVMFILLYVVIFGYIYRREQEMDRTFIRSDEVEEVVTAADGQGTMPDYVPDPIRALTRYKWFWPAMMVVGVAGITVGAQGSATAVEGVLSTWNLTGTFVGVTLVTVLFTLDDLLLMVEPLRLGYYDVAVGGVIGSLLFFVTANVGIIGLVGTIDFRWETVFFHLPTLFVFTGLSAFFLWRGEMKRRHGLLLLGLYVAYLLINIRFFAALPVDG
;
A
#
# COMPACT_ATOMS: atom_id res chain seq x y z
N MET A 1 -10.91 -14.33 16.83
CA MET A 1 -9.58 -13.73 17.15
C MET A 1 -9.26 -12.86 15.96
N SER A 2 -9.39 -11.54 16.09
CA SER A 2 -9.10 -10.62 14.98
C SER A 2 -7.61 -10.67 14.64
N THR A 3 -7.30 -10.69 13.36
CA THR A 3 -5.94 -10.69 12.81
C THR A 3 -5.13 -9.47 13.28
N THR A 4 -5.78 -8.34 13.49
CA THR A 4 -5.22 -7.06 13.98
C THR A 4 -4.46 -7.20 15.28
N SER A 5 -4.90 -8.10 16.17
CA SER A 5 -4.22 -8.34 17.44
C SER A 5 -2.84 -8.96 17.32
N ARG A 6 -2.65 -9.78 16.29
CA ARG A 6 -1.34 -10.41 16.04
C ARG A 6 -0.35 -9.39 15.47
N TRP A 7 -0.81 -8.47 14.63
CA TRP A 7 0.04 -7.45 14.02
C TRP A 7 0.53 -6.41 15.02
N VAL A 8 -0.33 -5.96 15.94
CA VAL A 8 0.09 -5.05 17.04
C VAL A 8 1.14 -5.72 17.94
N GLN A 9 1.02 -7.03 18.20
CA GLN A 9 2.05 -7.78 18.94
C GLN A 9 3.34 -7.93 18.13
N VAL A 10 3.24 -8.21 16.84
CA VAL A 10 4.39 -8.28 15.94
C VAL A 10 5.06 -6.91 15.81
N ALA A 11 4.28 -5.81 15.72
CA ALA A 11 4.80 -4.44 15.70
C ALA A 11 5.55 -4.09 16.99
N LEU A 12 4.97 -4.36 18.16
CA LEU A 12 5.62 -4.09 19.45
C LEU A 12 6.90 -4.91 19.62
N VAL A 13 6.85 -6.19 19.27
CA VAL A 13 8.02 -7.08 19.35
C VAL A 13 9.05 -6.72 18.27
N GLY A 14 8.62 -6.41 17.04
CA GLY A 14 9.49 -5.99 15.95
C GLY A 14 10.15 -4.64 16.21
N THR A 15 9.41 -3.65 16.71
CA THR A 15 9.96 -2.34 17.08
C THR A 15 10.93 -2.45 18.27
N LEU A 16 10.63 -3.31 19.25
CA LEU A 16 11.54 -3.59 20.38
C LEU A 16 12.79 -4.36 19.95
N LEU A 17 12.65 -5.33 19.03
CA LEU A 17 13.78 -6.06 18.47
C LEU A 17 14.66 -5.18 17.60
N LEU A 18 14.10 -4.29 16.79
CA LEU A 18 14.87 -3.36 15.97
C LEU A 18 15.46 -2.20 16.77
N ALA A 19 14.79 -1.73 17.79
CA ALA A 19 15.41 -0.81 18.76
C ALA A 19 16.60 -1.47 19.46
N ALA A 20 16.50 -2.75 19.81
CA ALA A 20 17.61 -3.51 20.40
C ALA A 20 18.75 -3.80 19.40
N VAL A 21 18.41 -4.10 18.13
CA VAL A 21 19.40 -4.30 17.05
C VAL A 21 19.99 -2.96 16.61
N GLY A 22 19.19 -1.91 16.47
CA GLY A 22 19.63 -0.56 16.09
C GLY A 22 20.54 0.07 17.14
N THR A 23 20.26 -0.11 18.43
CA THR A 23 21.16 0.33 19.52
C THR A 23 22.45 -0.50 19.58
N GLY A 24 22.39 -1.79 19.23
CA GLY A 24 23.58 -2.66 19.14
C GLY A 24 24.49 -2.29 17.97
N VAL A 25 23.93 -1.92 16.82
CA VAL A 25 24.67 -1.51 15.61
C VAL A 25 25.21 -0.07 15.76
N ALA A 26 24.45 0.86 16.33
CA ALA A 26 24.93 2.23 16.60
C ALA A 26 26.08 2.26 17.62
N ALA A 27 26.12 1.32 18.57
CA ALA A 27 27.22 1.16 19.50
C ALA A 27 28.50 0.57 18.86
N ALA A 28 28.36 -0.12 17.70
CA ALA A 28 29.50 -0.70 16.97
C ALA A 28 30.12 0.25 15.92
N GLN A 29 29.45 1.36 15.57
CA GLN A 29 29.90 2.33 14.55
C GLN A 29 30.22 3.71 15.13
N GLY A 30 31.04 3.75 16.16
CA GLY A 30 31.70 5.00 16.57
C GLY A 30 32.80 5.38 15.59
N GLY A 31 32.49 6.08 14.49
CA GLY A 31 33.51 6.58 13.57
C GLY A 31 32.94 7.21 12.30
N ASP A 32 33.17 8.52 12.20
CA ASP A 32 33.17 9.41 11.04
C ASP A 32 31.95 9.49 10.07
N GLY A 33 31.47 10.74 10.00
CA GLY A 33 30.53 11.41 9.13
C GLY A 33 30.36 10.94 7.68
N GLY A 34 29.55 9.93 7.48
CA GLY A 34 28.94 9.55 6.22
C GLY A 34 27.48 9.25 6.47
N GLU A 35 26.58 9.52 5.53
CA GLU A 35 25.16 9.17 5.60
C GLU A 35 25.01 7.74 6.12
N ALA A 36 24.38 7.59 7.28
CA ALA A 36 24.32 6.33 7.98
C ALA A 36 23.32 5.40 7.26
N ALA A 37 23.80 4.63 6.29
CA ALA A 37 23.14 3.39 5.94
C ALA A 37 22.99 2.59 7.25
N LEU A 38 21.75 2.24 7.65
CA LEU A 38 21.49 1.51 8.89
C LEU A 38 22.27 0.18 8.95
N PHE A 39 22.61 -0.37 7.77
CA PHE A 39 23.45 -1.56 7.59
C PHE A 39 23.74 -1.76 6.08
N GLU A 40 24.92 -2.23 5.74
CA GLU A 40 25.22 -2.74 4.40
C GLU A 40 24.81 -4.21 4.34
N VAL A 41 23.81 -4.54 3.54
CA VAL A 41 23.40 -5.93 3.29
C VAL A 41 23.38 -6.21 1.80
N THR A 42 23.88 -7.39 1.43
CA THR A 42 23.95 -7.85 0.06
C THR A 42 23.40 -9.28 -0.06
N GLY A 43 23.10 -9.72 -1.26
CA GLY A 43 22.64 -11.07 -1.52
C GLY A 43 21.33 -11.41 -0.82
N TRP A 44 21.19 -12.65 -0.38
CA TRP A 44 19.99 -13.13 0.31
C TRP A 44 19.72 -12.44 1.65
N ALA A 45 20.76 -11.88 2.28
CA ALA A 45 20.60 -11.08 3.50
C ALA A 45 19.84 -9.78 3.21
N ALA A 46 20.04 -9.16 2.04
CA ALA A 46 19.27 -7.99 1.61
C ALA A 46 17.77 -8.33 1.42
N VAL A 47 17.47 -9.50 0.84
CA VAL A 47 16.05 -9.95 0.73
C VAL A 47 15.45 -10.17 2.11
N GLY A 48 16.18 -10.81 3.03
CA GLY A 48 15.72 -11.00 4.40
C GLY A 48 15.51 -9.66 5.14
N ALA A 49 16.44 -8.71 4.98
CA ALA A 49 16.32 -7.37 5.54
C ALA A 49 15.11 -6.62 4.97
N LEU A 50 14.85 -6.72 3.65
CA LEU A 50 13.69 -6.12 3.01
C LEU A 50 12.38 -6.67 3.61
N VAL A 51 12.26 -7.98 3.76
CA VAL A 51 11.07 -8.59 4.37
C VAL A 51 10.88 -8.08 5.80
N VAL A 52 11.92 -8.09 6.62
CA VAL A 52 11.82 -7.64 8.03
C VAL A 52 11.48 -6.16 8.12
N SER A 53 12.16 -5.31 7.34
CA SER A 53 11.93 -3.86 7.34
C SER A 53 10.53 -3.51 6.84
N SER A 54 10.05 -4.20 5.80
CA SER A 54 8.68 -4.02 5.29
C SER A 54 7.63 -4.44 6.32
N LEU A 55 7.83 -5.54 7.05
CA LEU A 55 6.93 -5.94 8.13
C LEU A 55 6.91 -4.92 9.27
N VAL A 56 8.06 -4.32 9.60
CA VAL A 56 8.13 -3.23 10.59
C VAL A 56 7.40 -2.00 10.09
N LEU A 57 7.57 -1.64 8.82
CA LEU A 57 6.89 -0.53 8.19
C LEU A 57 5.37 -0.72 8.26
N LEU A 58 4.85 -1.84 7.75
CA LEU A 58 3.42 -2.17 7.77
C LEU A 58 2.84 -2.14 9.19
N ALA A 59 3.50 -2.79 10.14
CA ALA A 59 3.06 -2.82 11.52
C ALA A 59 3.06 -1.44 12.20
N SER A 60 4.00 -0.56 11.83
CA SER A 60 4.09 0.80 12.36
C SER A 60 3.04 1.73 11.77
N ILE A 61 2.69 1.54 10.51
CA ILE A 61 1.59 2.25 9.85
C ILE A 61 0.27 1.88 10.48
N GLU A 62 0.00 0.61 10.67
CA GLU A 62 -1.19 0.11 11.36
C GLU A 62 -1.31 0.74 12.77
N LEU A 63 -0.21 0.78 13.52
CA LEU A 63 -0.18 1.45 14.82
C LEU A 63 -0.48 2.95 14.71
N LEU A 64 0.08 3.63 13.71
CA LEU A 64 -0.15 5.05 13.47
C LEU A 64 -1.61 5.32 13.14
N ILE A 65 -2.21 4.58 12.19
CA ILE A 65 -3.60 4.74 11.76
C ILE A 65 -4.55 4.52 12.94
N GLN A 66 -4.43 3.41 13.64
CA GLN A 66 -5.27 3.11 14.80
C GLN A 66 -5.16 4.18 15.89
N SER A 67 -3.93 4.66 16.16
CA SER A 67 -3.69 5.69 17.16
C SER A 67 -4.27 7.04 16.74
N LEU A 68 -4.16 7.38 15.46
CA LEU A 68 -4.71 8.60 14.88
C LEU A 68 -6.24 8.60 14.93
N ILE A 69 -6.88 7.51 14.49
CA ILE A 69 -8.34 7.36 14.52
C ILE A 69 -8.86 7.49 15.96
N ARG A 70 -8.29 6.75 16.91
CA ARG A 70 -8.69 6.80 18.32
C ARG A 70 -8.47 8.20 18.94
N THR A 71 -7.39 8.88 18.56
CA THR A 71 -7.14 10.25 18.98
C THR A 71 -8.18 11.19 18.39
N ALA A 72 -8.45 11.14 17.11
CA ALA A 72 -9.42 11.98 16.41
C ALA A 72 -10.85 11.80 16.96
N LEU A 73 -11.28 10.56 17.19
CA LEU A 73 -12.58 10.27 17.83
C LEU A 73 -12.70 10.88 19.23
N ARG A 74 -11.62 10.86 20.03
CA ARG A 74 -11.59 11.51 21.35
C ARG A 74 -11.72 13.02 21.28
N PHE A 75 -11.28 13.64 20.18
CA PHE A 75 -11.44 15.08 19.92
C PHE A 75 -12.76 15.43 19.22
N GLY A 76 -13.67 14.46 19.06
CA GLY A 76 -15.01 14.67 18.51
C GLY A 76 -15.07 14.70 16.98
N VAL A 77 -14.05 14.22 16.29
CA VAL A 77 -14.10 14.01 14.83
C VAL A 77 -15.04 12.84 14.53
N SER A 78 -15.91 12.98 13.52
CA SER A 78 -16.87 11.92 13.19
C SER A 78 -16.17 10.73 12.56
N ALA A 79 -16.59 9.50 12.94
CA ALA A 79 -16.13 8.26 12.35
C ALA A 79 -16.35 8.21 10.84
N PHE A 80 -17.49 8.72 10.36
CA PHE A 80 -17.81 8.82 8.93
C PHE A 80 -16.78 9.65 8.15
N LEU A 81 -16.40 10.82 8.69
CA LEU A 81 -15.38 11.67 8.06
C LEU A 81 -14.01 10.97 8.01
N LEU A 82 -13.62 10.30 9.10
CA LEU A 82 -12.38 9.53 9.15
C LEU A 82 -12.39 8.38 8.15
N SER A 83 -13.49 7.60 8.09
CA SER A 83 -13.63 6.50 7.14
C SER A 83 -13.41 6.95 5.69
N ILE A 84 -13.97 8.10 5.32
CA ILE A 84 -13.80 8.63 3.96
C ILE A 84 -12.37 9.13 3.74
N ILE A 85 -11.76 9.83 4.70
CA ILE A 85 -10.39 10.35 4.57
C ILE A 85 -9.39 9.20 4.42
N PHE A 86 -9.56 8.13 5.19
CA PHE A 86 -8.63 7.00 5.18
C PHE A 86 -8.97 5.94 4.13
N SER A 87 -10.12 6.05 3.44
CA SER A 87 -10.51 5.09 2.42
C SER A 87 -9.58 5.14 1.21
N GLY A 88 -8.99 4.01 0.89
CA GLY A 88 -8.10 3.84 -0.26
C GLY A 88 -6.74 4.54 -0.14
N TRP A 89 -6.35 5.03 1.04
CA TRP A 89 -5.01 5.54 1.29
C TRP A 89 -4.07 4.40 1.68
N GLU A 90 -3.03 4.22 0.90
CA GLU A 90 -1.98 3.22 1.10
C GLU A 90 -0.75 3.92 1.70
N PHE A 91 -0.77 4.11 3.02
CA PHE A 91 0.28 4.86 3.74
C PHE A 91 1.64 4.20 3.67
N ASP A 92 1.70 2.89 3.59
CA ASP A 92 2.89 2.08 3.41
C ASP A 92 3.57 2.38 2.07
N ASN A 93 2.77 2.42 1.00
CA ASN A 93 3.22 2.77 -0.34
C ASN A 93 3.76 4.20 -0.41
N VAL A 94 3.07 5.16 0.26
CA VAL A 94 3.54 6.54 0.36
C VAL A 94 4.85 6.62 1.13
N ALA A 95 4.92 6.01 2.30
CA ALA A 95 6.12 6.05 3.13
C ALA A 95 7.32 5.43 2.42
N PHE A 96 7.16 4.21 1.89
CA PHE A 96 8.21 3.55 1.12
C PHE A 96 8.62 4.37 -0.11
N GLY A 97 7.63 4.88 -0.87
CA GLY A 97 7.87 5.67 -2.08
C GLY A 97 8.61 6.97 -1.81
N LEU A 98 8.33 7.66 -0.69
CA LEU A 98 9.05 8.86 -0.30
C LEU A 98 10.49 8.54 0.09
N PHE A 99 10.73 7.51 0.91
CA PHE A 99 12.08 7.15 1.33
C PHE A 99 12.94 6.67 0.16
N THR A 100 12.44 5.78 -0.69
CA THR A 100 13.16 5.36 -1.90
C THR A 100 13.34 6.51 -2.89
N GLY A 101 12.43 7.48 -2.91
CA GLY A 101 12.56 8.69 -3.71
C GLY A 101 13.71 9.59 -3.22
N PHE A 102 13.86 9.78 -1.91
CA PHE A 102 14.97 10.54 -1.32
C PHE A 102 16.33 9.87 -1.53
N ASP A 103 16.36 8.54 -1.58
CA ASP A 103 17.58 7.75 -1.83
C ASP A 103 17.88 7.59 -3.34
N GLU A 104 17.33 8.47 -4.19
CA GLU A 104 17.51 8.47 -5.66
C GLU A 104 17.03 7.18 -6.36
N MET A 105 16.16 6.41 -5.70
CA MET A 105 15.56 5.18 -6.23
C MET A 105 14.10 5.37 -6.72
N GLN A 106 13.80 6.52 -7.35
CA GLN A 106 12.45 6.88 -7.82
C GLN A 106 11.85 5.81 -8.76
N HIS A 107 12.68 5.09 -9.50
CA HIS A 107 12.23 4.02 -10.38
C HIS A 107 11.66 2.81 -9.60
N VAL A 108 12.17 2.54 -8.39
CA VAL A 108 11.61 1.50 -7.49
C VAL A 108 10.24 1.93 -7.00
N ALA A 109 10.13 3.17 -6.49
CA ALA A 109 8.88 3.74 -6.00
C ALA A 109 7.79 3.76 -7.09
N PHE A 110 8.14 4.20 -8.29
CA PHE A 110 7.22 4.23 -9.42
C PHE A 110 6.85 2.82 -9.88
N GLY A 111 7.83 1.89 -9.88
CA GLY A 111 7.60 0.47 -10.15
C GLY A 111 6.61 -0.14 -9.17
N LEU A 112 6.74 0.16 -7.87
CA LEU A 112 5.79 -0.25 -6.84
C LEU A 112 4.38 0.30 -7.11
N ALA A 113 4.23 1.59 -7.42
CA ALA A 113 2.93 2.20 -7.69
C ALA A 113 2.19 1.52 -8.85
N ILE A 114 2.89 1.29 -9.97
CA ILE A 114 2.32 0.58 -11.14
C ILE A 114 2.11 -0.91 -10.83
N GLY A 115 3.03 -1.53 -10.12
CA GLY A 115 2.95 -2.92 -9.70
C GLY A 115 1.71 -3.17 -8.84
N ASN A 116 1.47 -2.33 -7.83
CA ASN A 116 0.31 -2.42 -6.96
C ASN A 116 -1.00 -2.16 -7.72
N ALA A 117 -1.03 -1.19 -8.65
CA ALA A 117 -2.20 -0.97 -9.50
C ALA A 117 -2.56 -2.20 -10.35
N VAL A 118 -1.58 -3.04 -10.74
CA VAL A 118 -1.82 -4.32 -11.43
C VAL A 118 -2.16 -5.43 -10.43
N SER A 119 -1.43 -5.52 -9.32
CA SER A 119 -1.57 -6.60 -8.32
C SER A 119 -2.90 -6.55 -7.59
N ILE A 120 -3.48 -5.37 -7.37
CA ILE A 120 -4.79 -5.23 -6.72
C ILE A 120 -5.89 -6.01 -7.46
N PHE A 121 -5.76 -6.17 -8.77
CA PHE A 121 -6.65 -7.01 -9.58
C PHE A 121 -6.10 -8.43 -9.77
N GLY A 122 -4.81 -8.52 -10.12
CA GLY A 122 -4.17 -9.77 -10.51
C GLY A 122 -3.89 -10.72 -9.35
N LEU A 123 -3.71 -10.16 -8.15
CA LEU A 123 -3.48 -10.93 -6.94
C LEU A 123 -4.61 -10.75 -5.94
N THR A 124 -4.89 -9.54 -5.49
CA THR A 124 -5.84 -9.27 -4.40
C THR A 124 -7.28 -9.64 -4.78
N LEU A 125 -7.85 -9.04 -5.81
CA LEU A 125 -9.20 -9.37 -6.29
C LEU A 125 -9.29 -10.81 -6.78
N ALA A 126 -8.24 -11.32 -7.43
CA ALA A 126 -8.19 -12.68 -7.94
C ALA A 126 -8.26 -13.71 -6.80
N VAL A 127 -7.42 -13.57 -5.77
CA VAL A 127 -7.42 -14.48 -4.60
C VAL A 127 -8.72 -14.35 -3.82
N GLY A 128 -9.25 -13.13 -3.64
CA GLY A 128 -10.55 -12.91 -3.03
C GLY A 128 -11.66 -13.69 -3.74
N ALA A 129 -11.74 -13.60 -5.08
CA ALA A 129 -12.73 -14.31 -5.88
C ALA A 129 -12.53 -15.84 -5.90
N ILE A 130 -11.30 -16.33 -5.75
CA ILE A 130 -11.00 -17.76 -5.62
C ILE A 130 -11.45 -18.28 -4.27
N ALA A 131 -11.13 -17.54 -3.20
CA ALA A 131 -11.47 -17.91 -1.83
C ALA A 131 -12.97 -17.85 -1.59
N VAL A 132 -13.60 -16.74 -1.93
CA VAL A 132 -15.01 -16.43 -1.72
C VAL A 132 -15.61 -15.87 -3.00
N PRO A 133 -16.21 -16.68 -3.88
CA PRO A 133 -16.99 -16.15 -5.00
C PRO A 133 -18.16 -15.31 -4.50
N PHE A 134 -18.39 -14.15 -5.11
CA PHE A 134 -19.37 -13.18 -4.64
C PHE A 134 -20.18 -12.54 -5.76
N VAL A 135 -21.30 -11.93 -5.38
CA VAL A 135 -22.17 -11.12 -6.24
C VAL A 135 -22.21 -9.72 -5.66
N VAL A 136 -21.94 -8.72 -6.49
CA VAL A 136 -21.88 -7.32 -6.08
C VAL A 136 -22.46 -6.44 -7.18
N ASP A 137 -23.23 -5.43 -6.79
CA ASP A 137 -23.79 -4.42 -7.73
C ASP A 137 -22.97 -3.14 -7.62
N VAL A 138 -21.95 -3.04 -8.48
CA VAL A 138 -21.04 -1.88 -8.50
C VAL A 138 -21.68 -0.75 -9.32
N PRO A 139 -21.76 0.48 -8.78
CA PRO A 139 -22.24 1.63 -9.52
C PRO A 139 -21.45 1.84 -10.82
N ARG A 140 -22.16 2.15 -11.90
CA ARG A 140 -21.55 2.28 -13.25
C ARG A 140 -20.50 3.37 -13.33
N ASP A 141 -20.69 4.45 -12.59
CA ASP A 141 -19.74 5.55 -12.49
C ASP A 141 -18.42 5.12 -11.83
N TYR A 142 -18.46 4.22 -10.83
CA TYR A 142 -17.24 3.66 -10.22
C TYR A 142 -16.51 2.72 -11.18
N LEU A 143 -17.22 1.92 -11.96
CA LEU A 143 -16.60 1.11 -13.03
C LEU A 143 -15.95 1.98 -14.10
N LEU A 144 -16.59 3.12 -14.46
CA LEU A 144 -16.02 4.09 -15.39
C LEU A 144 -14.77 4.77 -14.83
N LEU A 145 -14.77 5.15 -13.54
CA LEU A 145 -13.59 5.68 -12.87
C LEU A 145 -12.46 4.64 -12.86
N MET A 146 -12.77 3.38 -12.55
CA MET A 146 -11.79 2.28 -12.51
C MET A 146 -11.11 2.08 -13.88
N VAL A 147 -11.88 2.02 -14.98
CA VAL A 147 -11.31 1.86 -16.34
C VAL A 147 -10.66 3.15 -16.83
N GLY A 148 -11.18 4.30 -16.43
CA GLY A 148 -10.68 5.61 -16.83
C GLY A 148 -9.39 6.04 -16.10
N ALA A 149 -9.17 5.55 -14.90
CA ALA A 149 -8.04 5.97 -14.08
C ALA A 149 -6.66 5.78 -14.76
N PRO A 150 -6.33 4.64 -15.39
CA PRO A 150 -5.08 4.47 -16.12
C PRO A 150 -4.90 5.43 -17.31
N VAL A 151 -5.98 5.98 -17.87
CA VAL A 151 -5.93 6.93 -18.99
C VAL A 151 -5.17 8.20 -18.60
N PHE A 152 -5.26 8.62 -17.33
CA PHE A 152 -4.54 9.80 -16.84
C PHE A 152 -3.02 9.64 -16.88
N LEU A 153 -2.51 8.41 -16.82
CA LEU A 153 -1.08 8.14 -16.95
C LEU A 153 -0.57 8.29 -18.40
N VAL A 154 -1.43 8.11 -19.40
CA VAL A 154 -1.03 8.07 -20.81
C VAL A 154 -0.28 9.33 -21.26
N PRO A 155 -0.79 10.57 -21.08
CA PRO A 155 -0.07 11.76 -21.53
C PRO A 155 1.29 11.93 -20.87
N VAL A 156 1.39 11.59 -19.59
CA VAL A 156 2.64 11.73 -18.81
C VAL A 156 3.65 10.67 -19.21
N LEU A 157 3.24 9.43 -19.40
CA LEU A 157 4.14 8.38 -19.89
C LEU A 157 4.63 8.67 -21.33
N LEU A 158 3.77 9.24 -22.18
CA LEU A 158 4.17 9.63 -23.53
C LEU A 158 5.08 10.87 -23.56
N SER A 159 5.07 11.73 -22.53
CA SER A 159 6.01 12.84 -22.41
C SER A 159 7.43 12.38 -22.03
N GLY A 160 7.59 11.15 -21.59
CA GLY A 160 8.87 10.54 -21.23
C GLY A 160 9.29 10.73 -19.77
N SER A 161 8.70 11.68 -19.04
CA SER A 161 9.04 11.91 -17.63
C SER A 161 7.88 12.46 -16.81
N LEU A 162 7.89 12.14 -15.52
CA LEU A 162 7.03 12.74 -14.49
C LEU A 162 7.82 13.82 -13.77
N THR A 163 7.43 15.07 -13.98
CA THR A 163 8.05 16.22 -13.30
C THR A 163 7.27 16.58 -12.03
N PRO A 164 7.88 17.29 -11.05
CA PRO A 164 7.17 17.76 -9.87
C PRO A 164 5.92 18.59 -10.17
N ALA A 165 5.90 19.36 -11.26
CA ALA A 165 4.74 20.14 -11.69
C ALA A 165 3.57 19.23 -12.13
N LEU A 166 3.86 18.18 -12.89
CA LEU A 166 2.86 17.15 -13.26
C LEU A 166 2.39 16.35 -12.04
N SER A 167 3.27 16.13 -11.08
CA SER A 167 2.98 15.44 -9.84
C SER A 167 1.93 16.16 -9.01
N VAL A 168 2.02 17.49 -8.91
CA VAL A 168 0.98 18.32 -8.27
C VAL A 168 -0.37 18.13 -9.00
N MET A 169 -0.37 18.07 -10.32
CA MET A 169 -1.60 17.83 -11.10
C MET A 169 -2.24 16.48 -10.74
N PHE A 170 -1.43 15.41 -10.57
CA PHE A 170 -1.93 14.09 -10.17
C PHE A 170 -2.55 14.09 -8.76
N ILE A 171 -1.95 14.79 -7.82
CA ILE A 171 -2.50 14.97 -6.46
C ILE A 171 -3.83 15.74 -6.54
N LEU A 172 -3.89 16.84 -7.31
CA LEU A 172 -5.12 17.59 -7.49
C LEU A 172 -6.21 16.75 -8.18
N LEU A 173 -5.84 15.91 -9.16
CA LEU A 173 -6.74 14.98 -9.81
C LEU A 173 -7.35 14.00 -8.80
N TYR A 174 -6.52 13.44 -7.91
CA TYR A 174 -7.01 12.59 -6.82
C TYR A 174 -8.02 13.32 -5.94
N VAL A 175 -7.71 14.56 -5.52
CA VAL A 175 -8.61 15.38 -4.69
C VAL A 175 -9.95 15.60 -5.40
N VAL A 176 -9.95 15.83 -6.71
CA VAL A 176 -11.19 16.00 -7.50
C VAL A 176 -11.97 14.69 -7.57
N ILE A 177 -11.31 13.56 -7.88
CA ILE A 177 -11.94 12.24 -7.93
C ILE A 177 -12.51 11.87 -6.55
N PHE A 178 -11.72 12.07 -5.50
CA PHE A 178 -12.13 11.81 -4.12
C PHE A 178 -13.31 12.70 -3.70
N GLY A 179 -13.29 13.98 -4.06
CA GLY A 179 -14.40 14.91 -3.83
C GLY A 179 -15.68 14.50 -4.57
N TYR A 180 -15.55 13.93 -5.78
CA TYR A 180 -16.68 13.34 -6.52
C TYR A 180 -17.25 12.12 -5.78
N ILE A 181 -16.38 11.17 -5.40
CA ILE A 181 -16.75 9.96 -4.64
C ILE A 181 -17.45 10.36 -3.34
N TYR A 182 -16.88 11.28 -2.58
CA TYR A 182 -17.45 11.77 -1.32
C TYR A 182 -18.89 12.29 -1.49
N ARG A 183 -19.13 13.12 -2.52
CA ARG A 183 -20.48 13.63 -2.81
C ARG A 183 -21.42 12.52 -3.23
N ARG A 184 -20.92 11.60 -4.05
CA ARG A 184 -21.70 10.48 -4.57
C ARG A 184 -22.12 9.52 -3.46
N GLU A 185 -21.23 9.21 -2.52
CA GLU A 185 -21.51 8.40 -1.33
C GLU A 185 -22.57 9.05 -0.42
N GLN A 186 -22.54 10.37 -0.30
CA GLN A 186 -23.58 11.10 0.47
C GLN A 186 -24.97 11.04 -0.18
N GLU A 187 -25.05 10.93 -1.51
CA GLU A 187 -26.31 10.82 -2.24
C GLU A 187 -26.86 9.38 -2.25
N MET A 188 -26.00 8.40 -2.11
CA MET A 188 -26.38 6.98 -2.02
C MET A 188 -26.57 6.64 -0.53
N ASP A 189 -27.71 6.04 -0.15
CA ASP A 189 -27.89 5.46 1.20
C ASP A 189 -26.94 4.25 1.47
N ARG A 190 -25.88 4.13 0.69
CA ARG A 190 -24.87 3.08 0.78
C ARG A 190 -23.50 3.72 0.72
N THR A 191 -22.63 3.35 1.62
CA THR A 191 -21.20 3.67 1.57
C THR A 191 -20.50 2.51 0.89
N PHE A 192 -19.99 2.73 -0.34
CA PHE A 192 -19.32 1.71 -1.15
C PHE A 192 -17.82 1.72 -0.89
N ILE A 193 -17.24 2.91 -0.75
CA ILE A 193 -15.83 3.09 -0.42
C ILE A 193 -15.72 3.44 1.06
N ARG A 194 -15.28 2.48 1.89
CA ARG A 194 -15.08 2.60 3.34
C ARG A 194 -13.65 2.23 3.69
N SER A 195 -13.15 2.83 4.77
CA SER A 195 -11.92 2.37 5.40
C SER A 195 -12.27 1.30 6.45
N ASP A 196 -11.76 0.11 6.22
CA ASP A 196 -11.95 -1.04 7.12
C ASP A 196 -11.29 -0.77 8.49
N GLU A 197 -10.13 -0.08 8.50
CA GLU A 197 -9.42 0.28 9.72
C GLU A 197 -10.26 1.21 10.60
N VAL A 198 -10.98 2.17 10.00
CA VAL A 198 -11.87 3.07 10.77
C VAL A 198 -13.06 2.30 11.30
N GLU A 199 -13.66 1.42 10.51
CA GLU A 199 -14.82 0.62 10.94
C GLU A 199 -14.44 -0.33 12.08
N GLU A 200 -13.28 -0.96 12.01
CA GLU A 200 -12.76 -1.81 13.08
C GLU A 200 -12.57 -1.03 14.38
N VAL A 201 -11.91 0.12 14.31
CA VAL A 201 -11.68 0.97 15.49
C VAL A 201 -12.99 1.50 16.06
N VAL A 202 -13.95 1.90 15.21
CA VAL A 202 -15.27 2.39 15.64
C VAL A 202 -16.07 1.28 16.30
N THR A 203 -16.12 0.10 15.70
CA THR A 203 -16.82 -1.07 16.26
C THR A 203 -16.21 -1.50 17.60
N ALA A 204 -14.89 -1.46 17.71
CA ALA A 204 -14.19 -1.68 18.97
C ALA A 204 -14.46 -0.58 20.01
N ALA A 205 -14.70 0.67 19.58
CA ALA A 205 -15.00 1.80 20.46
C ALA A 205 -16.45 1.80 20.96
N ASP A 206 -17.42 1.41 20.13
CA ASP A 206 -18.84 1.26 20.51
C ASP A 206 -19.03 0.15 21.54
N GLY A 207 -18.17 -0.87 21.56
CA GLY A 207 -18.10 -1.92 22.58
C GLY A 207 -17.40 -1.50 23.88
N GLN A 208 -17.38 -0.20 24.26
CA GLN A 208 -16.74 0.39 25.44
C GLN A 208 -15.21 0.61 25.34
N GLY A 209 -14.62 0.63 24.15
CA GLY A 209 -13.20 1.02 23.99
C GLY A 209 -12.20 0.11 24.71
N THR A 210 -12.63 -1.10 25.06
CA THR A 210 -11.79 -2.09 25.74
C THR A 210 -10.92 -2.78 24.69
N MET A 211 -9.62 -2.72 24.89
CA MET A 211 -8.70 -3.56 24.13
C MET A 211 -9.11 -5.03 24.25
N PRO A 212 -8.86 -5.84 23.20
CA PRO A 212 -9.16 -7.27 23.21
C PRO A 212 -8.62 -7.98 24.46
N ASP A 213 -9.27 -9.06 24.91
CA ASP A 213 -8.99 -9.73 26.17
C ASP A 213 -7.56 -10.31 26.32
N TYR A 214 -6.84 -10.47 25.20
CA TYR A 214 -5.44 -10.93 25.23
C TYR A 214 -4.42 -9.81 25.50
N VAL A 215 -4.82 -8.52 25.55
CA VAL A 215 -3.92 -7.43 25.93
C VAL A 215 -3.73 -7.43 27.45
N PRO A 216 -2.48 -7.50 27.95
CA PRO A 216 -2.19 -7.52 29.37
C PRO A 216 -2.80 -6.32 30.12
N ASP A 217 -3.35 -6.56 31.30
CA ASP A 217 -4.00 -5.51 32.11
C ASP A 217 -3.19 -4.24 32.32
N PRO A 218 -1.85 -4.27 32.50
CA PRO A 218 -1.06 -3.05 32.64
C PRO A 218 -1.09 -2.20 31.36
N ILE A 219 -1.06 -2.80 30.16
CA ILE A 219 -1.17 -2.07 28.89
C ILE A 219 -2.57 -1.50 28.73
N ARG A 220 -3.60 -2.30 29.05
CA ARG A 220 -5.01 -1.88 29.04
C ARG A 220 -5.24 -0.70 29.99
N ALA A 221 -4.59 -0.66 31.14
CA ALA A 221 -4.65 0.48 32.06
C ALA A 221 -4.01 1.77 31.46
N LEU A 222 -2.93 1.63 30.68
CA LEU A 222 -2.28 2.76 30.01
C LEU A 222 -3.17 3.42 28.95
N THR A 223 -4.02 2.65 28.26
CA THR A 223 -4.94 3.22 27.24
C THR A 223 -5.97 4.19 27.80
N ARG A 224 -6.20 4.17 29.12
CA ARG A 224 -7.08 5.13 29.81
C ARG A 224 -6.48 6.54 29.89
N TYR A 225 -5.17 6.68 29.83
CA TYR A 225 -4.53 7.99 29.83
C TYR A 225 -4.79 8.70 28.51
N LYS A 226 -5.17 9.98 28.59
CA LYS A 226 -5.51 10.80 27.42
C LYS A 226 -4.37 10.94 26.41
N TRP A 227 -3.13 10.83 26.85
CA TRP A 227 -1.92 10.98 26.04
C TRP A 227 -1.40 9.67 25.48
N PHE A 228 -1.98 8.52 25.83
CA PHE A 228 -1.51 7.23 25.36
C PHE A 228 -1.52 7.12 23.83
N TRP A 229 -2.67 7.38 23.20
CA TRP A 229 -2.80 7.29 21.75
C TRP A 229 -1.95 8.32 21.00
N PRO A 230 -1.90 9.61 21.39
CA PRO A 230 -0.93 10.56 20.85
C PRO A 230 0.54 10.10 20.98
N ALA A 231 0.91 9.47 22.10
CA ALA A 231 2.25 8.90 22.25
C ALA A 231 2.49 7.71 21.30
N MET A 232 1.50 6.85 21.10
CA MET A 232 1.58 5.75 20.13
C MET A 232 1.67 6.23 18.69
N MET A 233 1.09 7.39 18.34
CA MET A 233 1.32 8.02 17.04
C MET A 233 2.80 8.36 16.83
N VAL A 234 3.49 8.90 17.84
CA VAL A 234 4.93 9.20 17.76
C VAL A 234 5.74 7.90 17.57
N VAL A 235 5.38 6.84 18.30
CA VAL A 235 6.01 5.51 18.14
C VAL A 235 5.77 4.96 16.72
N GLY A 236 4.54 5.10 16.21
CA GLY A 236 4.20 4.71 14.84
C GLY A 236 5.06 5.46 13.79
N VAL A 237 5.16 6.79 13.91
CA VAL A 237 5.99 7.61 13.01
C VAL A 237 7.47 7.19 13.08
N ALA A 238 8.01 6.98 14.27
CA ALA A 238 9.39 6.51 14.43
C ALA A 238 9.60 5.13 13.79
N GLY A 239 8.65 4.21 13.97
CA GLY A 239 8.70 2.89 13.36
C GLY A 239 8.58 2.93 11.83
N ILE A 240 7.74 3.81 11.27
CA ILE A 240 7.64 4.06 9.83
C ILE A 240 8.99 4.53 9.28
N THR A 241 9.63 5.49 9.95
CA THR A 241 10.95 6.00 9.53
C THR A 241 11.98 4.87 9.49
N VAL A 242 12.07 4.08 10.55
CA VAL A 242 13.02 2.94 10.62
C VAL A 242 12.69 1.86 9.58
N GLY A 243 11.42 1.49 9.46
CA GLY A 243 10.97 0.47 8.51
C GLY A 243 11.17 0.87 7.06
N ALA A 244 10.80 2.11 6.69
CA ALA A 244 10.94 2.61 5.33
C ALA A 244 12.42 2.80 4.94
N GLN A 245 13.23 3.38 5.81
CA GLN A 245 14.67 3.52 5.57
C GLN A 245 15.36 2.15 5.48
N GLY A 246 15.02 1.21 6.37
CA GLY A 246 15.54 -0.15 6.30
C GLY A 246 15.14 -0.88 5.02
N SER A 247 13.91 -0.67 4.54
CA SER A 247 13.44 -1.24 3.27
C SER A 247 14.17 -0.62 2.07
N ALA A 248 14.39 0.69 2.06
CA ALA A 248 15.15 1.37 1.01
C ALA A 248 16.59 0.86 0.92
N THR A 249 17.30 0.80 2.04
CA THR A 249 18.67 0.23 2.13
C THR A 249 18.72 -1.23 1.66
N ALA A 250 17.73 -2.03 2.05
CA ALA A 250 17.65 -3.42 1.63
C ALA A 250 17.38 -3.58 0.13
N VAL A 251 16.54 -2.71 -0.46
CA VAL A 251 16.31 -2.67 -1.92
C VAL A 251 17.60 -2.33 -2.65
N GLU A 252 18.36 -1.35 -2.19
CA GLU A 252 19.67 -1.01 -2.77
C GLU A 252 20.62 -2.22 -2.77
N GLY A 253 20.66 -2.96 -1.66
CA GLY A 253 21.42 -4.21 -1.58
C GLY A 253 20.95 -5.30 -2.56
N VAL A 254 19.65 -5.38 -2.82
CA VAL A 254 19.09 -6.28 -3.84
C VAL A 254 19.49 -5.84 -5.25
N LEU A 255 19.32 -4.55 -5.56
CA LEU A 255 19.65 -3.97 -6.86
C LEU A 255 21.13 -4.19 -7.21
N SER A 256 22.03 -3.84 -6.28
CA SER A 256 23.49 -3.95 -6.49
C SER A 256 23.96 -5.40 -6.60
N THR A 257 23.41 -6.32 -5.80
CA THR A 257 23.83 -7.74 -5.79
C THR A 257 23.55 -8.44 -7.13
N TRP A 258 22.37 -8.21 -7.70
CA TRP A 258 21.92 -8.93 -8.91
C TRP A 258 21.86 -8.06 -10.16
N ASN A 259 22.37 -6.80 -10.10
CA ASN A 259 22.34 -5.85 -11.19
C ASN A 259 20.93 -5.71 -11.80
N LEU A 260 19.93 -5.50 -10.96
CA LEU A 260 18.53 -5.42 -11.35
C LEU A 260 18.10 -3.98 -11.63
N THR A 261 17.03 -3.83 -12.42
CA THR A 261 16.41 -2.51 -12.64
C THR A 261 15.51 -2.16 -11.45
N GLY A 262 15.49 -0.88 -11.05
CA GLY A 262 14.64 -0.40 -9.97
C GLY A 262 13.15 -0.64 -10.25
N THR A 263 12.69 -0.36 -11.48
CA THR A 263 11.30 -0.63 -11.90
C THR A 263 10.94 -2.11 -11.75
N PHE A 264 11.84 -3.03 -12.14
CA PHE A 264 11.60 -4.48 -11.98
C PHE A 264 11.45 -4.88 -10.51
N VAL A 265 12.36 -4.43 -9.65
CA VAL A 265 12.30 -4.75 -8.21
C VAL A 265 11.04 -4.18 -7.57
N GLY A 266 10.68 -2.93 -7.93
CA GLY A 266 9.44 -2.29 -7.47
C GLY A 266 8.19 -3.06 -7.90
N VAL A 267 8.07 -3.35 -9.20
CA VAL A 267 6.90 -4.07 -9.79
C VAL A 267 6.76 -5.51 -9.30
N THR A 268 7.86 -6.16 -8.91
CA THR A 268 7.84 -7.58 -8.54
C THR A 268 7.99 -7.80 -7.04
N LEU A 269 9.21 -7.69 -6.53
CA LEU A 269 9.55 -8.08 -5.16
C LEU A 269 8.83 -7.19 -4.13
N VAL A 270 8.93 -5.88 -4.30
CA VAL A 270 8.32 -4.93 -3.35
C VAL A 270 6.80 -5.00 -3.44
N THR A 271 6.24 -4.98 -4.66
CA THR A 271 4.79 -5.12 -4.87
C THR A 271 4.22 -6.37 -4.19
N VAL A 272 4.84 -7.55 -4.38
CA VAL A 272 4.32 -8.79 -3.77
C VAL A 272 4.33 -8.71 -2.25
N LEU A 273 5.34 -8.09 -1.64
CA LEU A 273 5.41 -7.93 -0.19
C LEU A 273 4.29 -7.02 0.34
N PHE A 274 4.07 -5.88 -0.32
CA PHE A 274 3.06 -4.91 0.11
C PHE A 274 1.62 -5.37 -0.19
N THR A 275 1.41 -6.10 -1.29
CA THR A 275 0.09 -6.68 -1.61
C THR A 275 -0.39 -7.76 -0.60
N LEU A 276 0.48 -8.28 0.27
CA LEU A 276 0.06 -9.23 1.30
C LEU A 276 -0.94 -8.63 2.30
N ASP A 277 -0.82 -7.36 2.59
CA ASP A 277 -1.76 -6.62 3.44
C ASP A 277 -3.11 -6.47 2.73
N ASP A 278 -3.10 -6.00 1.49
CA ASP A 278 -4.29 -5.89 0.64
C ASP A 278 -5.08 -7.20 0.53
N LEU A 279 -4.39 -8.35 0.53
CA LEU A 279 -5.03 -9.66 0.51
C LEU A 279 -5.90 -9.90 1.75
N LEU A 280 -5.45 -9.47 2.91
CA LEU A 280 -6.20 -9.61 4.16
C LEU A 280 -7.41 -8.67 4.14
N LEU A 281 -7.20 -7.41 3.75
CA LEU A 281 -8.25 -6.40 3.61
C LEU A 281 -9.32 -6.80 2.59
N MET A 282 -8.98 -7.60 1.59
CA MET A 282 -9.95 -8.13 0.62
C MET A 282 -10.67 -9.39 1.13
N VAL A 283 -9.94 -10.36 1.65
CA VAL A 283 -10.50 -11.69 1.96
C VAL A 283 -11.38 -11.65 3.21
N GLU A 284 -11.05 -10.84 4.20
CA GLU A 284 -11.81 -10.76 5.45
C GLU A 284 -13.22 -10.19 5.25
N PRO A 285 -13.43 -9.02 4.63
CA PRO A 285 -14.77 -8.51 4.32
C PRO A 285 -15.59 -9.47 3.45
N LEU A 286 -14.97 -10.12 2.44
CA LEU A 286 -15.67 -11.11 1.62
C LEU A 286 -16.19 -12.29 2.44
N ARG A 287 -15.41 -12.80 3.40
CA ARG A 287 -15.83 -13.87 4.29
C ARG A 287 -16.97 -13.47 5.23
N LEU A 288 -17.01 -12.20 5.60
CA LEU A 288 -18.06 -11.62 6.44
C LEU A 288 -19.32 -11.24 5.64
N GLY A 289 -19.28 -11.30 4.30
CA GLY A 289 -20.38 -10.94 3.41
C GLY A 289 -20.44 -9.46 3.03
N TYR A 290 -19.42 -8.67 3.36
CA TYR A 290 -19.31 -7.24 3.03
C TYR A 290 -18.68 -7.04 1.64
N TYR A 291 -19.36 -7.54 0.61
CA TYR A 291 -18.85 -7.54 -0.77
C TYR A 291 -18.62 -6.14 -1.33
N ASP A 292 -19.50 -5.19 -0.99
CA ASP A 292 -19.41 -3.80 -1.42
C ASP A 292 -18.14 -3.14 -0.86
N VAL A 293 -17.81 -3.41 0.40
CA VAL A 293 -16.61 -2.88 1.07
C VAL A 293 -15.34 -3.43 0.41
N ALA A 294 -15.27 -4.76 0.22
CA ALA A 294 -14.11 -5.39 -0.40
C ALA A 294 -13.83 -4.86 -1.82
N VAL A 295 -14.87 -4.70 -2.64
CA VAL A 295 -14.72 -4.18 -4.02
C VAL A 295 -14.48 -2.67 -4.02
N GLY A 296 -15.10 -1.95 -3.10
CA GLY A 296 -14.88 -0.52 -2.90
C GLY A 296 -13.42 -0.21 -2.55
N GLY A 297 -12.81 -1.00 -1.65
CA GLY A 297 -11.39 -0.93 -1.33
C GLY A 297 -10.51 -1.08 -2.57
N VAL A 298 -10.70 -2.14 -3.37
CA VAL A 298 -9.95 -2.36 -4.62
C VAL A 298 -10.05 -1.17 -5.59
N ILE A 299 -11.24 -0.57 -5.74
CA ILE A 299 -11.41 0.61 -6.60
C ILE A 299 -10.71 1.83 -6.00
N GLY A 300 -10.84 2.05 -4.69
CA GLY A 300 -10.19 3.14 -3.96
C GLY A 300 -8.67 3.07 -4.09
N SER A 301 -8.07 1.91 -3.79
CA SER A 301 -6.62 1.68 -3.90
C SER A 301 -6.12 1.86 -5.34
N LEU A 302 -6.84 1.37 -6.36
CA LEU A 302 -6.46 1.65 -7.76
C LEU A 302 -6.40 3.16 -8.04
N LEU A 303 -7.46 3.90 -7.68
CA LEU A 303 -7.52 5.35 -7.92
C LEU A 303 -6.38 6.06 -7.20
N PHE A 304 -6.05 5.64 -5.99
CA PHE A 304 -4.93 6.14 -5.24
C PHE A 304 -3.59 5.83 -5.93
N PHE A 305 -3.32 4.58 -6.30
CA PHE A 305 -2.05 4.18 -6.91
C PHE A 305 -1.75 4.93 -8.20
N VAL A 306 -2.74 5.12 -9.08
CA VAL A 306 -2.53 5.75 -10.38
C VAL A 306 -2.63 7.29 -10.35
N THR A 307 -2.99 7.88 -9.22
CA THR A 307 -3.11 9.34 -9.07
C THR A 307 -2.28 9.86 -7.90
N ALA A 308 -2.78 9.83 -6.66
CA ALA A 308 -2.10 10.42 -5.51
C ALA A 308 -0.72 9.83 -5.27
N ASN A 309 -0.57 8.51 -5.30
CA ASN A 309 0.71 7.85 -5.04
C ASN A 309 1.77 8.22 -6.08
N VAL A 310 1.43 8.14 -7.37
CA VAL A 310 2.29 8.60 -8.47
C VAL A 310 2.65 10.08 -8.30
N GLY A 311 1.65 10.91 -7.94
CA GLY A 311 1.88 12.34 -7.67
C GLY A 311 2.82 12.58 -6.50
N ILE A 312 2.62 11.90 -5.37
CA ILE A 312 3.46 12.07 -4.18
C ILE A 312 4.91 11.66 -4.44
N ILE A 313 5.12 10.51 -5.08
CA ILE A 313 6.46 10.02 -5.45
C ILE A 313 7.17 11.02 -6.37
N GLY A 314 6.48 11.54 -7.38
CA GLY A 314 7.06 12.47 -8.34
C GLY A 314 7.30 13.89 -7.79
N LEU A 315 6.87 14.23 -6.56
CA LEU A 315 7.26 15.47 -5.89
C LEU A 315 8.72 15.45 -5.42
N VAL A 316 9.27 14.27 -5.14
CA VAL A 316 10.64 14.12 -4.63
C VAL A 316 11.67 14.41 -5.71
N GLY A 317 11.35 14.09 -6.97
CA GLY A 317 12.25 14.31 -8.10
C GLY A 317 11.61 13.93 -9.43
N THR A 318 12.26 14.31 -10.53
CA THR A 318 11.82 13.92 -11.87
C THR A 318 12.09 12.44 -12.10
N ILE A 319 11.07 11.72 -12.59
CA ILE A 319 11.14 10.29 -12.90
C ILE A 319 11.12 10.13 -14.42
N ASP A 320 12.20 9.68 -15.01
CA ASP A 320 12.28 9.36 -16.43
C ASP A 320 11.71 7.96 -16.68
N PHE A 321 10.82 7.85 -17.67
CA PHE A 321 10.17 6.59 -17.96
C PHE A 321 10.94 5.77 -18.97
N ARG A 322 11.07 4.51 -18.65
CA ARG A 322 11.61 3.53 -19.60
C ARG A 322 10.50 3.07 -20.55
N TRP A 323 10.88 2.64 -21.75
CA TRP A 323 9.94 2.18 -22.78
C TRP A 323 9.05 1.02 -22.30
N GLU A 324 9.57 0.13 -21.46
CA GLU A 324 8.78 -0.98 -20.89
C GLU A 324 7.60 -0.51 -20.06
N THR A 325 7.73 0.62 -19.37
CA THR A 325 6.62 1.22 -18.61
C THR A 325 5.46 1.60 -19.53
N VAL A 326 5.77 2.24 -20.65
CA VAL A 326 4.77 2.71 -21.60
C VAL A 326 4.15 1.56 -22.40
N PHE A 327 4.98 0.64 -22.91
CA PHE A 327 4.53 -0.36 -23.88
C PHE A 327 4.19 -1.73 -23.27
N PHE A 328 4.52 -1.95 -22.01
CA PHE A 328 4.21 -3.21 -21.33
C PHE A 328 3.37 -3.00 -20.07
N HIS A 329 3.86 -2.24 -19.09
CA HIS A 329 3.14 -2.11 -17.81
C HIS A 329 1.80 -1.38 -17.96
N LEU A 330 1.75 -0.27 -18.70
CA LEU A 330 0.51 0.47 -18.92
C LEU A 330 -0.54 -0.35 -19.70
N PRO A 331 -0.25 -0.99 -20.84
CA PRO A 331 -1.22 -1.87 -21.51
C PRO A 331 -1.68 -3.03 -20.60
N THR A 332 -0.78 -3.60 -19.79
CA THR A 332 -1.14 -4.64 -18.83
C THR A 332 -2.13 -4.12 -17.81
N LEU A 333 -1.92 -2.92 -17.26
CA LEU A 333 -2.86 -2.28 -16.34
C LEU A 333 -4.23 -2.09 -16.98
N PHE A 334 -4.32 -1.65 -18.24
CA PHE A 334 -5.60 -1.57 -18.98
C PHE A 334 -6.28 -2.92 -19.13
N VAL A 335 -5.54 -3.99 -19.39
CA VAL A 335 -6.10 -5.35 -19.47
C VAL A 335 -6.69 -5.76 -18.12
N PHE A 336 -5.98 -5.58 -17.03
CA PHE A 336 -6.47 -5.95 -15.71
C PHE A 336 -7.68 -5.12 -15.27
N THR A 337 -7.63 -3.81 -15.43
CA THR A 337 -8.76 -2.93 -15.10
C THR A 337 -9.98 -3.22 -15.97
N GLY A 338 -9.79 -3.41 -17.28
CA GLY A 338 -10.87 -3.71 -18.22
C GLY A 338 -11.54 -5.05 -17.95
N LEU A 339 -10.75 -6.12 -17.72
CA LEU A 339 -11.29 -7.45 -17.40
C LEU A 339 -12.01 -7.45 -16.05
N SER A 340 -11.44 -6.83 -15.04
CA SER A 340 -12.04 -6.76 -13.71
C SER A 340 -13.34 -5.94 -13.75
N ALA A 341 -13.34 -4.78 -14.44
CA ALA A 341 -14.54 -3.99 -14.63
C ALA A 341 -15.63 -4.77 -15.40
N PHE A 342 -15.25 -5.54 -16.41
CA PHE A 342 -16.20 -6.38 -17.16
C PHE A 342 -16.86 -7.45 -16.28
N PHE A 343 -16.09 -8.11 -15.41
CA PHE A 343 -16.64 -9.10 -14.49
C PHE A 343 -17.54 -8.46 -13.44
N LEU A 344 -17.10 -7.36 -12.84
CA LEU A 344 -17.86 -6.60 -11.86
C LEU A 344 -19.15 -6.00 -12.47
N TRP A 345 -19.09 -5.52 -13.72
CA TRP A 345 -20.27 -5.05 -14.45
C TRP A 345 -21.32 -6.15 -14.66
N ARG A 346 -20.88 -7.41 -14.80
CA ARG A 346 -21.79 -8.56 -14.83
C ARG A 346 -22.38 -8.92 -13.46
N GLY A 347 -21.95 -8.26 -12.41
CA GLY A 347 -22.41 -8.47 -11.06
C GLY A 347 -21.92 -9.74 -10.39
N GLU A 348 -21.02 -10.52 -11.03
CA GLU A 348 -20.59 -11.81 -10.50
C GLU A 348 -19.07 -12.00 -10.59
N MET A 349 -18.42 -12.24 -9.46
CA MET A 349 -17.03 -12.68 -9.40
C MET A 349 -16.97 -14.16 -9.01
N LYS A 350 -16.69 -15.00 -10.00
CA LYS A 350 -16.58 -16.47 -9.86
C LYS A 350 -15.12 -16.89 -9.71
N ARG A 351 -14.88 -18.06 -9.13
CA ARG A 351 -13.53 -18.66 -9.02
C ARG A 351 -12.76 -18.69 -10.35
N ARG A 352 -13.45 -18.97 -11.47
CA ARG A 352 -12.85 -18.98 -12.80
C ARG A 352 -12.31 -17.61 -13.22
N HIS A 353 -13.00 -16.51 -12.81
CA HIS A 353 -12.55 -15.14 -13.09
C HIS A 353 -11.30 -14.83 -12.27
N GLY A 354 -11.28 -15.21 -10.99
CA GLY A 354 -10.09 -15.10 -10.14
C GLY A 354 -8.92 -15.92 -10.67
N LEU A 355 -9.14 -17.18 -11.10
CA LEU A 355 -8.07 -18.02 -11.69
C LEU A 355 -7.52 -17.41 -12.98
N LEU A 356 -8.37 -16.80 -13.82
CA LEU A 356 -7.92 -16.12 -15.03
C LEU A 356 -7.04 -14.89 -14.69
N LEU A 357 -7.50 -14.03 -13.76
CA LEU A 357 -6.73 -12.86 -13.33
C LEU A 357 -5.40 -13.26 -12.70
N LEU A 358 -5.40 -14.27 -11.82
CA LEU A 358 -4.18 -14.79 -11.19
C LEU A 358 -3.22 -15.39 -12.23
N GLY A 359 -3.73 -16.15 -13.18
CA GLY A 359 -2.93 -16.70 -14.28
C GLY A 359 -2.27 -15.63 -15.14
N LEU A 360 -3.02 -14.56 -15.47
CA LEU A 360 -2.48 -13.39 -16.17
C LEU A 360 -1.43 -12.66 -15.33
N TYR A 361 -1.62 -12.55 -14.00
CA TYR A 361 -0.65 -11.93 -13.10
C TYR A 361 0.64 -12.74 -13.02
N VAL A 362 0.55 -14.05 -12.90
CA VAL A 362 1.72 -14.93 -12.95
C VAL A 362 2.46 -14.79 -14.29
N ALA A 363 1.72 -14.75 -15.41
CA ALA A 363 2.33 -14.51 -16.72
C ALA A 363 3.00 -13.12 -16.78
N TYR A 364 2.37 -12.08 -16.23
CA TYR A 364 2.96 -10.76 -16.12
C TYR A 364 4.28 -10.76 -15.34
N LEU A 365 4.33 -11.44 -14.18
CA LEU A 365 5.57 -11.57 -13.39
C LEU A 365 6.65 -12.35 -14.14
N LEU A 366 6.30 -13.46 -14.82
CA LEU A 366 7.26 -14.25 -15.59
C LEU A 366 7.84 -13.46 -16.77
N ILE A 367 7.04 -12.63 -17.44
CA ILE A 367 7.52 -11.74 -18.51
C ILE A 367 8.46 -10.70 -17.93
N ASN A 368 8.12 -10.10 -16.77
CA ASN A 368 9.01 -9.14 -16.09
C ASN A 368 10.36 -9.79 -15.76
N ILE A 369 10.36 -10.96 -15.16
CA ILE A 369 11.59 -11.70 -14.82
C ILE A 369 12.42 -11.98 -16.07
N ARG A 370 11.77 -12.37 -17.18
CA ARG A 370 12.49 -12.81 -18.39
C ARG A 370 13.08 -11.65 -19.22
N PHE A 371 12.39 -10.50 -19.26
CA PHE A 371 12.70 -9.44 -20.22
C PHE A 371 13.15 -8.12 -19.60
N PHE A 372 12.79 -7.84 -18.33
CA PHE A 372 13.00 -6.52 -17.73
C PHE A 372 13.80 -6.55 -16.42
N ALA A 373 14.23 -7.74 -15.96
CA ALA A 373 14.93 -7.86 -14.69
C ALA A 373 16.33 -7.22 -14.71
N ALA A 374 17.12 -7.51 -15.74
CA ALA A 374 18.51 -7.05 -15.81
C ALA A 374 18.61 -5.65 -16.40
N LEU A 375 19.56 -4.84 -15.89
CA LEU A 375 19.99 -3.62 -16.56
C LEU A 375 20.52 -3.98 -17.95
N PRO A 376 20.28 -3.16 -19.00
CA PRO A 376 20.96 -3.31 -20.25
C PRO A 376 22.46 -3.31 -19.99
N VAL A 377 23.17 -4.33 -20.46
CA VAL A 377 24.62 -4.32 -20.49
C VAL A 377 24.95 -3.22 -21.52
N ASP A 378 25.46 -2.09 -21.03
CA ASP A 378 25.89 -1.02 -21.91
C ASP A 378 26.89 -1.60 -22.92
N GLY A 379 26.48 -1.62 -24.21
CA GLY A 379 27.30 -1.96 -25.33
C GLY A 379 28.16 -0.80 -25.81
#